data_263f3da52c4e712069483ddf2bcad868
#
_entry.id   263f3da52c4e712069483ddf2bcad868
#
_cell.length_a   1.000
_cell.length_b   1.000
_cell.length_c   1.000
_cell.angle_alpha   90.00
_cell.angle_beta   90.00
_cell.angle_gamma   90.00
#
_symmetry.space_group_name_H-M   'P 1'
#
loop_
_entity.id
_entity.type
_entity.pdbx_description
1 polymer ?
#
loop_
_entity_poly.entity_id
_entity_poly.type
_entity_poly.pdbx_seq_one_letter_code
_entity_poly.pdbx_strand_id
1 'polypeptide(L)'
;TYSNHGLHLGTNNGSALFISADRNLYVDLSHDDVSKIRAELKNKYRLFVKKGILSEDYAIAPNSSWSDFVFSKDYSLPTIYEVADFIQDNNHLSDVPSAEQVAEEGYSQHDMNKILLQKIEELTLYTIRQQKEIDSLKAQLQESKK
;
A
#
# COMPACT_ATOMS: atom_id res chain seq x y z
N THR A 1 23.49 26.33 24.51
CA THR A 1 23.79 26.07 23.08
C THR A 1 23.46 24.61 22.82
N TYR A 2 22.37 24.36 22.09
CA TYR A 2 22.08 23.01 21.62
C TYR A 2 23.15 22.66 20.58
N SER A 3 24.00 21.66 20.87
CA SER A 3 24.96 21.16 19.90
C SER A 3 24.21 20.43 18.79
N ASN A 4 24.53 20.72 17.53
CA ASN A 4 23.95 20.08 16.35
C ASN A 4 24.54 18.67 16.13
N HIS A 5 24.66 17.88 17.23
CA HIS A 5 25.19 16.51 17.22
C HIS A 5 24.06 15.52 17.45
N GLY A 6 24.12 14.41 16.74
CA GLY A 6 23.18 13.30 16.95
C GLY A 6 23.40 12.61 18.31
N LEU A 7 22.34 11.99 18.84
CA LEU A 7 22.43 11.12 19.99
C LEU A 7 22.66 9.68 19.52
N HIS A 8 23.69 9.04 20.06
CA HIS A 8 24.02 7.65 19.77
C HIS A 8 23.89 6.79 21.03
N LEU A 9 23.17 5.68 20.92
CA LEU A 9 23.15 4.60 21.90
C LEU A 9 23.66 3.34 21.21
N GLY A 10 24.69 2.73 21.74
CA GLY A 10 25.35 1.60 21.07
C GLY A 10 25.99 0.62 22.04
N THR A 11 26.32 -0.55 21.51
CA THR A 11 27.09 -1.60 22.17
C THR A 11 28.18 -2.09 21.20
N ASN A 12 29.28 -2.64 21.73
CA ASN A 12 30.37 -3.22 20.91
C ASN A 12 30.92 -2.27 19.82
N ASN A 13 31.14 -1.00 20.16
CA ASN A 13 31.64 0.05 19.26
C ASN A 13 30.73 0.37 18.06
N GLY A 14 29.46 -0.04 18.08
CA GLY A 14 28.45 0.29 17.06
C GLY A 14 27.27 1.03 17.64
N SER A 15 26.67 1.95 16.86
CA SER A 15 25.40 2.59 17.23
C SER A 15 24.25 1.66 16.92
N ALA A 16 23.56 1.16 17.97
CA ALA A 16 22.35 0.37 17.79
C ALA A 16 21.12 1.28 17.55
N LEU A 17 21.16 2.51 18.09
CA LEU A 17 20.14 3.52 17.91
C LEU A 17 20.80 4.89 17.74
N PHE A 18 20.36 5.64 16.73
CA PHE A 18 20.93 6.95 16.40
C PHE A 18 19.82 7.95 16.08
N ILE A 19 19.85 9.12 16.71
CA ILE A 19 18.99 10.25 16.37
C ILE A 19 19.86 11.30 15.68
N SER A 20 19.57 11.61 14.40
CA SER A 20 20.30 12.61 13.64
C SER A 20 19.94 14.04 14.06
N ALA A 21 20.75 15.01 13.64
CA ALA A 21 20.46 16.44 13.80
C ALA A 21 19.10 16.82 13.16
N ASP A 22 18.68 16.16 12.10
CA ASP A 22 17.40 16.34 11.40
C ASP A 22 16.23 15.63 12.10
N ARG A 23 16.45 15.11 13.31
CA ARG A 23 15.48 14.40 14.16
C ARG A 23 14.92 13.09 13.55
N ASN A 24 15.66 12.46 12.66
CA ASN A 24 15.35 11.11 12.21
C ASN A 24 15.96 10.08 13.15
N LEU A 25 15.18 9.04 13.49
CA LEU A 25 15.60 7.94 14.34
C LEU A 25 15.98 6.75 13.45
N TYR A 26 17.17 6.22 13.65
CA TYR A 26 17.71 5.07 12.94
C TYR A 26 17.98 3.92 13.93
N VAL A 27 17.51 2.72 13.60
CA VAL A 27 17.69 1.51 14.41
C VAL A 27 18.46 0.49 13.58
N ASP A 28 19.63 0.08 14.08
CA ASP A 28 20.55 -0.89 13.46
C ASP A 28 21.02 -0.49 12.03
N LEU A 29 21.02 0.81 11.71
CA LEU A 29 21.58 1.32 10.45
C LEU A 29 22.98 1.90 10.68
N SER A 30 23.93 1.50 9.82
CA SER A 30 25.25 2.12 9.73
C SER A 30 25.18 3.48 9.04
N HIS A 31 26.24 4.27 9.14
CA HIS A 31 26.38 5.52 8.36
C HIS A 31 26.25 5.31 6.85
N ASP A 32 26.80 4.18 6.36
CA ASP A 32 26.71 3.81 4.93
C ASP A 32 25.26 3.48 4.53
N ASP A 33 24.52 2.72 5.36
CA ASP A 33 23.10 2.46 5.15
C ASP A 33 22.30 3.78 5.07
N VAL A 34 22.52 4.68 6.03
CA VAL A 34 21.83 5.99 6.09
C VAL A 34 22.15 6.86 4.87
N SER A 35 23.40 6.82 4.36
CA SER A 35 23.80 7.60 3.18
C SER A 35 23.05 7.17 1.92
N LYS A 36 22.65 5.89 1.81
CA LYS A 36 21.93 5.31 0.69
C LYS A 36 20.42 5.58 0.71
N ILE A 37 19.87 6.02 1.84
CA ILE A 37 18.44 6.37 1.93
C ILE A 37 18.21 7.67 1.15
N ARG A 38 17.28 7.65 0.21
CA ARG A 38 16.88 8.81 -0.61
C ARG A 38 16.38 9.96 0.27
N ALA A 39 16.68 11.19 -0.13
CA ALA A 39 16.33 12.41 0.63
C ALA A 39 14.81 12.54 0.82
N GLU A 40 14.01 12.15 -0.18
CA GLU A 40 12.54 12.18 -0.15
C GLU A 40 12.00 11.32 0.99
N LEU A 41 12.57 10.12 1.18
CA LEU A 41 12.18 9.20 2.25
C LEU A 41 12.57 9.77 3.63
N LYS A 42 13.74 10.40 3.76
CA LYS A 42 14.18 11.05 5.01
C LYS A 42 13.29 12.25 5.39
N ASN A 43 12.69 12.91 4.40
CA ASN A 43 11.74 13.99 4.64
C ASN A 43 10.34 13.47 4.97
N LYS A 44 9.94 12.31 4.39
CA LYS A 44 8.62 11.71 4.57
C LYS A 44 8.50 10.94 5.88
N TYR A 45 9.54 10.20 6.26
CA TYR A 45 9.54 9.31 7.43
C TYR A 45 10.52 9.79 8.50
N ARG A 46 10.27 9.42 9.76
CA ARG A 46 11.09 9.78 10.93
C ARG A 46 11.75 8.59 11.59
N LEU A 47 11.25 7.38 11.37
CA LEU A 47 11.80 6.15 11.93
C LEU A 47 12.28 5.24 10.79
N PHE A 48 13.54 4.85 10.85
CA PHE A 48 14.19 3.95 9.89
C PHE A 48 14.73 2.74 10.66
N VAL A 49 14.26 1.54 10.31
CA VAL A 49 14.61 0.29 10.98
C VAL A 49 15.18 -0.69 9.98
N LYS A 50 16.40 -1.18 10.21
CA LYS A 50 16.98 -2.28 9.44
C LYS A 50 16.39 -3.60 9.93
N LYS A 51 16.19 -4.56 9.04
CA LYS A 51 15.66 -5.91 9.31
C LYS A 51 14.16 -5.98 9.67
N GLY A 52 13.47 -4.89 9.92
CA GLY A 52 12.03 -4.90 10.16
C GLY A 52 11.63 -4.71 11.63
N ILE A 53 10.33 -4.73 11.87
CA ILE A 53 9.72 -4.52 13.18
C ILE A 53 8.82 -5.73 13.47
N LEU A 54 9.00 -6.36 14.63
CA LEU A 54 8.09 -7.34 15.19
C LEU A 54 7.29 -6.66 16.30
N SER A 55 5.99 -6.58 16.16
CA SER A 55 5.07 -6.04 17.17
C SER A 55 3.79 -6.88 17.22
N GLU A 56 3.09 -6.87 18.34
CA GLU A 56 1.79 -7.53 18.45
C GLU A 56 0.72 -6.80 17.61
N ASP A 57 0.76 -5.47 17.59
CA ASP A 57 -0.14 -4.62 16.82
C ASP A 57 0.47 -3.24 16.57
N TYR A 58 -0.04 -2.53 15.57
CA TYR A 58 0.19 -1.10 15.38
C TYR A 58 -1.01 -0.47 14.67
N ALA A 59 -1.40 0.74 15.08
CA ALA A 59 -2.46 1.51 14.45
C ALA A 59 -1.88 2.51 13.45
N ILE A 60 -2.48 2.56 12.26
CA ILE A 60 -2.20 3.59 11.26
C ILE A 60 -3.31 4.63 11.35
N ALA A 61 -2.94 5.88 11.67
CA ALA A 61 -3.85 7.03 11.66
C ALA A 61 -3.54 7.90 10.42
N PRO A 62 -4.21 7.67 9.28
CA PRO A 62 -3.93 8.40 8.05
C PRO A 62 -4.49 9.83 8.10
N ASN A 63 -3.78 10.77 7.47
CA ASN A 63 -4.25 12.14 7.25
C ASN A 63 -5.10 12.27 5.98
N SER A 64 -5.32 11.19 5.24
CA SER A 64 -6.03 11.17 3.95
C SER A 64 -7.32 10.35 4.03
N SER A 65 -8.23 10.60 3.08
CA SER A 65 -9.49 9.87 2.94
C SER A 65 -9.26 8.36 2.73
N TRP A 66 -10.15 7.56 3.31
CA TRP A 66 -10.26 6.12 3.10
C TRP A 66 -10.98 5.79 1.78
N SER A 67 -11.01 4.52 1.36
CA SER A 67 -11.48 4.12 0.03
C SER A 67 -13.00 3.90 -0.10
N ASP A 68 -13.85 4.60 0.65
CA ASP A 68 -15.32 4.41 0.61
C ASP A 68 -16.01 4.97 -0.65
N PHE A 69 -15.23 5.43 -1.64
CA PHE A 69 -15.76 6.09 -2.85
C PHE A 69 -16.26 5.10 -3.92
N VAL A 70 -15.89 3.83 -3.87
CA VAL A 70 -16.27 2.81 -4.86
C VAL A 70 -17.80 2.61 -4.92
N PHE A 71 -18.48 2.76 -3.79
CA PHE A 71 -19.95 2.66 -3.72
C PHE A 71 -20.66 3.96 -4.03
N SER A 72 -19.93 5.04 -4.34
CA SER A 72 -20.52 6.30 -4.78
C SER A 72 -21.25 6.13 -6.11
N LYS A 73 -22.34 6.89 -6.32
CA LYS A 73 -23.10 6.90 -7.57
C LYS A 73 -22.27 7.38 -8.78
N ASP A 74 -21.27 8.21 -8.51
CA ASP A 74 -20.42 8.82 -9.53
C ASP A 74 -19.16 7.99 -9.81
N TYR A 75 -18.99 6.83 -9.12
CA TYR A 75 -17.87 5.96 -9.36
C TYR A 75 -18.01 5.22 -10.67
N SER A 76 -17.04 5.40 -11.56
CA SER A 76 -16.99 4.69 -12.84
C SER A 76 -16.25 3.37 -12.67
N LEU A 77 -17.00 2.29 -12.35
CA LEU A 77 -16.44 0.96 -12.30
C LEU A 77 -16.04 0.49 -13.71
N PRO A 78 -14.75 0.20 -13.98
CA PRO A 78 -14.32 -0.34 -15.25
C PRO A 78 -15.09 -1.61 -15.63
N THR A 79 -15.22 -1.92 -16.89
CA THR A 79 -15.74 -3.23 -17.31
C THR A 79 -14.72 -4.33 -17.00
N ILE A 80 -15.19 -5.56 -16.81
CA ILE A 80 -14.29 -6.70 -16.56
C ILE A 80 -13.34 -6.95 -17.75
N TYR A 81 -13.74 -6.57 -18.97
CA TYR A 81 -12.90 -6.65 -20.16
C TYR A 81 -11.78 -5.61 -20.16
N GLU A 82 -12.07 -4.36 -19.77
CA GLU A 82 -11.04 -3.34 -19.61
C GLU A 82 -10.02 -3.74 -18.52
N VAL A 83 -10.48 -4.38 -17.45
CA VAL A 83 -9.56 -4.93 -16.43
C VAL A 83 -8.70 -6.05 -17.02
N ALA A 84 -9.29 -6.95 -17.83
CA ALA A 84 -8.55 -8.03 -18.47
C ALA A 84 -7.50 -7.51 -19.44
N ASP A 85 -7.86 -6.52 -20.28
CA ASP A 85 -6.93 -5.87 -21.22
C ASP A 85 -5.78 -5.19 -20.47
N PHE A 86 -6.08 -4.47 -19.39
CA PHE A 86 -5.04 -3.85 -18.55
C PHE A 86 -4.07 -4.87 -17.95
N ILE A 87 -4.58 -6.00 -17.45
CA ILE A 87 -3.75 -7.07 -16.89
C ILE A 87 -2.86 -7.68 -17.97
N GLN A 88 -3.40 -7.88 -19.17
CA GLN A 88 -2.64 -8.43 -20.28
C GLN A 88 -1.46 -7.54 -20.68
N ASP A 89 -1.66 -6.22 -20.68
CA ASP A 89 -0.64 -5.26 -21.10
C ASP A 89 0.39 -4.96 -19.98
N ASN A 90 -0.03 -5.01 -18.70
CA ASN A 90 0.78 -4.52 -17.60
C ASN A 90 1.23 -5.61 -16.60
N ASN A 91 0.63 -6.80 -16.62
CA ASN A 91 0.87 -7.91 -15.69
C ASN A 91 0.58 -7.59 -14.21
N HIS A 92 -0.20 -6.56 -13.92
CA HIS A 92 -0.71 -6.21 -12.59
C HIS A 92 -2.07 -5.52 -12.67
N LEU A 93 -2.77 -5.37 -11.54
CA LEU A 93 -4.02 -4.61 -11.49
C LEU A 93 -3.75 -3.09 -11.59
N SER A 94 -4.69 -2.34 -12.16
CA SER A 94 -4.64 -0.88 -12.14
C SER A 94 -4.55 -0.36 -10.70
N ASP A 95 -3.85 0.74 -10.50
CA ASP A 95 -3.56 1.38 -9.22
C ASP A 95 -2.65 0.57 -8.26
N VAL A 96 -2.42 -0.71 -8.52
CA VAL A 96 -1.48 -1.54 -7.76
C VAL A 96 -0.08 -1.36 -8.37
N PRO A 97 0.94 -0.99 -7.59
CA PRO A 97 2.29 -0.84 -8.12
C PRO A 97 2.84 -2.18 -8.63
N SER A 98 3.62 -2.14 -9.70
CA SER A 98 4.28 -3.33 -10.23
C SER A 98 5.35 -3.87 -9.27
N ALA A 99 5.74 -5.13 -9.43
CA ALA A 99 6.82 -5.73 -8.64
C ALA A 99 8.14 -4.96 -8.77
N GLU A 100 8.43 -4.41 -9.94
CA GLU A 100 9.61 -3.59 -10.21
C GLU A 100 9.57 -2.27 -9.43
N GLN A 101 8.45 -1.56 -9.47
CA GLN A 101 8.24 -0.34 -8.69
C GLN A 101 8.39 -0.60 -7.19
N VAL A 102 7.81 -1.69 -6.68
CA VAL A 102 7.93 -2.07 -5.26
C VAL A 102 9.38 -2.40 -4.89
N ALA A 103 10.13 -3.08 -5.77
CA ALA A 103 11.52 -3.40 -5.52
C ALA A 103 12.42 -2.15 -5.47
N GLU A 104 12.14 -1.15 -6.30
CA GLU A 104 12.92 0.08 -6.37
C GLU A 104 12.54 1.12 -5.30
N GLU A 105 11.26 1.26 -5.03
CA GLU A 105 10.73 2.36 -4.24
C GLU A 105 10.18 1.94 -2.89
N GLY A 106 9.93 0.64 -2.69
CA GLY A 106 9.10 0.18 -1.59
C GLY A 106 7.64 0.61 -1.78
N TYR A 107 6.82 0.43 -0.75
CA TYR A 107 5.44 0.91 -0.76
C TYR A 107 5.01 1.38 0.64
N SER A 108 4.03 2.27 0.68
CA SER A 108 3.35 2.65 1.92
C SER A 108 2.34 1.58 2.29
N GLN A 109 2.42 1.04 3.51
CA GLN A 109 1.45 0.06 4.02
C GLN A 109 0.03 0.62 4.03
N HIS A 110 -0.14 1.91 4.38
CA HIS A 110 -1.43 2.57 4.37
C HIS A 110 -2.01 2.67 2.95
N ASP A 111 -1.21 3.16 1.99
CA ASP A 111 -1.67 3.33 0.61
C ASP A 111 -2.01 1.97 -0.02
N MET A 112 -1.21 0.93 0.26
CA MET A 112 -1.50 -0.43 -0.21
C MET A 112 -2.81 -0.97 0.36
N ASN A 113 -3.06 -0.81 1.67
CA ASN A 113 -4.31 -1.25 2.28
C ASN A 113 -5.52 -0.54 1.67
N LYS A 114 -5.40 0.75 1.38
CA LYS A 114 -6.44 1.53 0.70
C LYS A 114 -6.73 0.98 -0.70
N ILE A 115 -5.69 0.72 -1.49
CA ILE A 115 -5.81 0.14 -2.84
C ILE A 115 -6.45 -1.25 -2.77
N LEU A 116 -5.99 -2.11 -1.86
CA LEU A 116 -6.54 -3.45 -1.70
C LEU A 116 -8.02 -3.42 -1.32
N LEU A 117 -8.43 -2.51 -0.41
CA LEU A 117 -9.84 -2.34 -0.08
C LEU A 117 -10.65 -1.92 -1.31
N GLN A 118 -10.18 -0.93 -2.08
CA GLN A 118 -10.80 -0.52 -3.33
C GLN A 118 -11.00 -1.72 -4.28
N LYS A 119 -9.97 -2.55 -4.48
CA LYS A 119 -10.08 -3.73 -5.36
C LYS A 119 -11.05 -4.78 -4.84
N ILE A 120 -11.16 -4.96 -3.52
CA ILE A 120 -12.17 -5.83 -2.90
C ILE A 120 -13.58 -5.28 -3.15
N GLU A 121 -13.80 -3.98 -3.02
CA GLU A 121 -15.09 -3.34 -3.28
C GLU A 121 -15.49 -3.43 -4.75
N GLU A 122 -14.57 -3.17 -5.68
CA GLU A 122 -14.77 -3.37 -7.14
C GLU A 122 -15.14 -4.83 -7.45
N LEU A 123 -14.39 -5.80 -6.90
CA LEU A 123 -14.66 -7.23 -7.07
C LEU A 123 -16.05 -7.60 -6.52
N THR A 124 -16.45 -7.03 -5.41
CA THR A 124 -17.79 -7.22 -4.83
C THR A 124 -18.88 -6.74 -5.80
N LEU A 125 -18.71 -5.58 -6.44
CA LEU A 125 -19.63 -5.07 -7.44
C LEU A 125 -19.72 -5.97 -8.67
N TYR A 126 -18.60 -6.51 -9.17
CA TYR A 126 -18.61 -7.50 -10.26
C TYR A 126 -19.37 -8.77 -9.88
N THR A 127 -19.11 -9.29 -8.67
CA THR A 127 -19.81 -10.50 -8.17
C THR A 127 -21.32 -10.29 -8.08
N ILE A 128 -21.77 -9.12 -7.60
CA ILE A 128 -23.19 -8.76 -7.54
C ILE A 128 -23.80 -8.69 -8.98
N ARG A 129 -23.08 -8.10 -9.94
CA ARG A 129 -23.54 -8.05 -11.34
C ARG A 129 -23.67 -9.45 -11.93
N GLN A 130 -22.63 -10.29 -11.76
CA GLN A 130 -22.65 -11.67 -12.24
C GLN A 130 -23.80 -12.46 -11.61
N GLN A 131 -24.08 -12.29 -10.32
CA GLN A 131 -25.19 -12.98 -9.68
C GLN A 131 -26.54 -12.58 -10.28
N LYS A 132 -26.75 -11.28 -10.57
CA LYS A 132 -27.98 -10.79 -11.23
C LYS A 132 -28.14 -11.37 -12.65
N GLU A 133 -27.07 -11.48 -13.41
CA GLU A 133 -27.08 -12.07 -14.74
C GLU A 133 -27.40 -13.57 -14.68
N ILE A 134 -26.81 -14.31 -13.76
CA ILE A 134 -27.09 -15.72 -13.51
C ILE A 134 -28.57 -15.93 -13.18
N ASP A 135 -29.14 -15.10 -12.31
CA ASP A 135 -30.55 -15.22 -11.92
C ASP A 135 -31.49 -14.89 -13.09
N SER A 136 -31.12 -13.90 -13.92
CA SER A 136 -31.84 -13.58 -15.16
C SER A 136 -31.81 -14.75 -16.15
N LEU A 137 -30.64 -15.33 -16.39
CA LEU A 137 -30.49 -16.52 -17.27
C LEU A 137 -31.28 -17.72 -16.76
N LYS A 138 -31.30 -17.97 -15.46
CA LYS A 138 -32.12 -19.04 -14.87
C LYS A 138 -33.61 -18.81 -15.11
N ALA A 139 -34.09 -17.57 -14.95
CA ALA A 139 -35.50 -17.24 -15.24
C ALA A 139 -35.85 -17.48 -16.71
N GLN A 140 -35.03 -17.03 -17.66
CA GLN A 140 -35.22 -17.26 -19.09
C GLN A 140 -35.23 -18.75 -19.46
N LEU A 141 -34.34 -19.54 -18.85
CA LEU A 141 -34.31 -21.00 -19.05
C LEU A 141 -35.57 -21.71 -18.53
N GLN A 142 -36.17 -21.19 -17.46
CA GLN A 142 -37.43 -21.73 -16.93
C GLN A 142 -38.62 -21.40 -17.83
N GLU A 143 -38.64 -20.20 -18.41
CA GLU A 143 -39.67 -19.79 -19.34
C GLU A 143 -39.61 -20.55 -20.66
N SER A 144 -38.41 -20.81 -21.20
CA SER A 144 -38.19 -21.56 -22.43
C SER A 144 -38.56 -23.05 -22.36
N LYS A 145 -38.76 -23.60 -21.17
CA LYS A 145 -39.15 -25.03 -20.95
C LYS A 145 -40.62 -25.21 -20.75
N LYS A 146 -41.43 -24.15 -20.80
CA LYS A 146 -42.90 -24.21 -20.75
C LYS A 146 -43.49 -24.18 -22.17
#